data_52f9f814bad9bd494c797dbb334be59d
#
_entry.id   52f9f814bad9bd494c797dbb334be59d
#
_cell.length_a   1.000
_cell.length_b   1.000
_cell.length_c   1.000
_cell.angle_alpha   90.00
_cell.angle_beta   90.00
_cell.angle_gamma   90.00
#
_symmetry.space_group_name_H-M   'P 1'
#
loop_
_entity.id
_entity.type
_entity.pdbx_description
1 polymer ?
#
loop_
_entity_poly.entity_id
_entity_poly.type
_entity_poly.pdbx_seq_one_letter_code
_entity_poly.pdbx_strand_id
1 'polypeptide(L)'
;DMEGSRGLGYVYKRQMLNLENSIGRADAIVLSGGSAYGLDACAEIQDLLRQDQKGYKLGNAIIPLVPGAVIFDLNINEKPHVNEVGNRSPWRILANKAYNSLNKQLQQGSYGAGCGATTATLKGGQGSSSWKQKLSNGKEYTVGALVINNAVGNPLLNEGPHFLSGFLEYKNEFGGYGASLESYDHILRAKRIPSSLGQSNIFNDIASNTVIGIVATDAPVTRVH
;
A
#
# COMPACT_ATOMS: atom_id res chain seq x y z
N ASP A 1 -11.86 -19.20 -10.65
CA ASP A 1 -12.95 -18.51 -9.95
C ASP A 1 -12.36 -17.45 -9.05
N MET A 2 -12.39 -16.21 -9.53
CA MET A 2 -11.95 -15.04 -8.75
C MET A 2 -13.17 -14.37 -8.11
N GLU A 3 -13.86 -15.06 -7.24
CA GLU A 3 -14.87 -14.47 -6.38
C GLU A 3 -14.21 -14.00 -5.08
N GLY A 4 -14.12 -12.69 -4.91
CA GLY A 4 -13.87 -12.12 -3.57
C GLY A 4 -12.92 -10.93 -3.47
N SER A 5 -12.32 -10.41 -4.52
CA SER A 5 -11.55 -9.16 -4.42
C SER A 5 -12.00 -8.14 -5.46
N ARG A 6 -13.07 -7.40 -5.17
CA ARG A 6 -13.49 -6.23 -5.94
C ARG A 6 -12.68 -4.99 -5.61
N GLY A 7 -11.37 -5.14 -5.48
CA GLY A 7 -10.43 -4.04 -5.39
C GLY A 7 -9.43 -4.19 -6.53
N LEU A 8 -9.20 -3.14 -7.31
CA LEU A 8 -8.24 -3.11 -8.42
C LEU A 8 -6.77 -3.06 -7.94
N GLY A 9 -6.48 -3.70 -6.80
CA GLY A 9 -5.13 -3.95 -6.36
C GLY A 9 -4.64 -5.26 -6.95
N TYR A 10 -3.69 -5.19 -7.89
CA TYR A 10 -3.00 -6.38 -8.36
C TYR A 10 -1.99 -6.86 -7.32
N VAL A 11 -2.12 -8.10 -6.91
CA VAL A 11 -1.12 -8.77 -6.06
C VAL A 11 -0.30 -9.70 -6.93
N TYR A 12 0.96 -9.34 -7.13
CA TYR A 12 1.91 -10.17 -7.87
C TYR A 12 2.32 -11.38 -7.03
N LYS A 13 2.25 -12.56 -7.66
CA LYS A 13 2.56 -13.86 -7.01
C LYS A 13 1.74 -14.14 -5.75
N ARG A 14 0.46 -13.76 -5.74
CA ARG A 14 -0.47 -14.06 -4.65
C ARG A 14 -0.48 -15.54 -4.25
N GLN A 15 -0.28 -16.45 -5.21
CA GLN A 15 -0.20 -17.89 -4.93
C GLN A 15 0.89 -18.25 -3.93
N MET A 16 1.96 -17.44 -3.80
CA MET A 16 3.00 -17.65 -2.79
C MET A 16 2.50 -17.40 -1.36
N LEU A 17 1.44 -16.62 -1.22
CA LEU A 17 0.80 -16.31 0.07
C LEU A 17 -0.30 -17.31 0.41
N ASN A 18 -0.66 -18.21 -0.51
CA ASN A 18 -1.65 -19.25 -0.25
C ASN A 18 -1.12 -20.26 0.78
N LEU A 19 -2.03 -20.73 1.64
CA LEU A 19 -1.74 -21.73 2.68
C LEU A 19 -1.15 -23.02 2.12
N GLU A 20 -1.51 -23.38 0.88
CA GLU A 20 -1.08 -24.59 0.18
C GLU A 20 0.32 -24.51 -0.44
N ASN A 21 0.95 -23.34 -0.40
CA ASN A 21 2.27 -23.19 -1.00
C ASN A 21 3.36 -23.81 -0.14
N SER A 22 4.11 -24.75 -0.73
CA SER A 22 5.15 -25.50 -0.06
C SER A 22 6.35 -24.68 0.43
N ILE A 23 6.61 -23.49 -0.15
CA ILE A 23 7.82 -22.71 0.17
C ILE A 23 7.64 -21.83 1.40
N GLY A 24 6.45 -21.36 1.68
CA GLY A 24 6.08 -20.76 2.96
C GLY A 24 6.81 -19.50 3.42
N ARG A 25 7.58 -18.84 2.54
CA ARG A 25 8.38 -17.63 2.88
C ARG A 25 8.33 -16.60 1.78
N ALA A 26 8.59 -15.36 2.13
CA ALA A 26 8.92 -14.27 1.21
C ALA A 26 10.28 -13.69 1.62
N ASP A 27 11.11 -13.31 0.66
CA ASP A 27 12.42 -12.69 0.92
C ASP A 27 12.28 -11.16 0.99
N ALA A 28 11.27 -10.59 0.33
CA ALA A 28 10.81 -9.22 0.49
C ALA A 28 9.33 -9.11 0.11
N ILE A 29 8.68 -8.03 0.55
CA ILE A 29 7.33 -7.65 0.12
C ILE A 29 7.42 -6.23 -0.43
N VAL A 30 6.81 -5.98 -1.59
CA VAL A 30 6.83 -4.69 -2.27
C VAL A 30 5.44 -4.08 -2.29
N LEU A 31 5.32 -2.84 -1.80
CA LEU A 31 4.16 -1.99 -2.02
C LEU A 31 4.56 -0.88 -3.00
N SER A 32 3.79 -0.70 -4.07
CA SER A 32 4.15 0.25 -5.13
C SER A 32 2.94 1.04 -5.63
N GLY A 33 3.18 2.22 -6.18
CA GLY A 33 2.27 2.89 -7.09
C GLY A 33 2.40 2.34 -8.51
N GLY A 34 1.79 3.01 -9.48
CA GLY A 34 1.95 2.72 -10.90
C GLY A 34 1.04 1.63 -11.45
N SER A 35 0.03 1.18 -10.71
CA SER A 35 -0.86 0.11 -11.14
C SER A 35 -0.08 -1.14 -11.58
N ALA A 36 -0.48 -1.81 -12.65
CA ALA A 36 0.22 -3.00 -13.16
C ALA A 36 1.72 -2.74 -13.48
N TYR A 37 2.07 -1.55 -13.94
CA TYR A 37 3.47 -1.18 -14.20
C TYR A 37 4.33 -1.15 -12.94
N GLY A 38 3.73 -0.84 -11.79
CA GLY A 38 4.41 -0.86 -10.48
C GLY A 38 4.93 -2.23 -10.06
N LEU A 39 4.46 -3.32 -10.70
CA LEU A 39 4.97 -4.67 -10.48
C LEU A 39 6.42 -4.84 -10.93
N ASP A 40 6.93 -3.97 -11.80
CA ASP A 40 8.34 -3.93 -12.17
C ASP A 40 9.27 -3.71 -10.97
N ALA A 41 8.76 -3.07 -9.92
CA ALA A 41 9.49 -2.93 -8.66
C ALA A 41 9.82 -4.29 -8.03
N CYS A 42 8.92 -5.26 -8.10
CA CYS A 42 9.17 -6.61 -7.60
C CYS A 42 10.31 -7.30 -8.35
N ALA A 43 10.36 -7.14 -9.67
CA ALA A 43 11.42 -7.70 -10.50
C ALA A 43 12.80 -7.09 -10.16
N GLU A 44 12.86 -5.78 -9.93
CA GLU A 44 14.10 -5.13 -9.51
C GLU A 44 14.57 -5.64 -8.16
N ILE A 45 13.68 -5.76 -7.18
CA ILE A 45 14.03 -6.30 -5.85
C ILE A 45 14.49 -7.77 -5.95
N GLN A 46 13.89 -8.57 -6.85
CA GLN A 46 14.38 -9.93 -7.10
C GLN A 46 15.81 -9.93 -7.62
N ASP A 47 16.14 -9.05 -8.56
CA ASP A 47 17.48 -8.94 -9.12
C ASP A 47 18.49 -8.52 -8.06
N LEU A 48 18.17 -7.53 -7.22
CA LEU A 48 19.03 -7.06 -6.14
C LEU A 48 19.26 -8.12 -5.06
N LEU A 49 18.21 -8.82 -4.64
CA LEU A 49 18.33 -9.92 -3.68
C LEU A 49 19.19 -11.05 -4.22
N ARG A 50 19.06 -11.38 -5.51
CA ARG A 50 19.88 -12.40 -6.16
C ARG A 50 21.34 -11.97 -6.21
N GLN A 51 21.65 -10.71 -6.48
CA GLN A 51 23.00 -10.15 -6.41
C GLN A 51 23.58 -10.29 -4.99
N ASP A 52 22.76 -10.06 -3.97
CA ASP A 52 23.12 -10.24 -2.56
C ASP A 52 23.14 -11.70 -2.09
N GLN A 53 22.95 -12.66 -3.01
CA GLN A 53 22.90 -14.10 -2.72
C GLN A 53 21.78 -14.48 -1.73
N LYS A 54 20.69 -13.71 -1.69
CA LYS A 54 19.50 -13.92 -0.86
C LYS A 54 18.38 -14.52 -1.69
N GLY A 55 17.70 -15.54 -1.19
CA GLY A 55 16.60 -16.21 -1.85
C GLY A 55 16.53 -17.70 -1.54
N TYR A 56 15.55 -18.38 -2.13
CA TYR A 56 15.41 -19.83 -2.08
C TYR A 56 16.48 -20.48 -2.95
N LYS A 57 17.27 -21.38 -2.37
CA LYS A 57 18.33 -22.10 -3.08
C LYS A 57 17.81 -23.41 -3.62
N LEU A 58 17.92 -23.60 -4.93
CA LEU A 58 17.58 -24.82 -5.63
C LEU A 58 18.74 -25.22 -6.56
N GLY A 59 19.53 -26.20 -6.16
CA GLY A 59 20.80 -26.51 -6.82
C GLY A 59 21.73 -25.28 -6.83
N ASN A 60 22.17 -24.86 -8.01
CA ASN A 60 23.01 -23.68 -8.19
C ASN A 60 22.20 -22.37 -8.38
N ALA A 61 20.86 -22.45 -8.41
CA ALA A 61 20.00 -21.29 -8.60
C ALA A 61 19.61 -20.65 -7.26
N ILE A 62 19.60 -19.31 -7.24
CA ILE A 62 19.06 -18.51 -6.15
C ILE A 62 17.81 -17.81 -6.68
N ILE A 63 16.69 -18.10 -6.06
CA ILE A 63 15.36 -17.64 -6.49
C ILE A 63 14.74 -16.80 -5.38
N PRO A 64 14.88 -15.45 -5.41
CA PRO A 64 14.23 -14.59 -4.45
C PRO A 64 12.71 -14.59 -4.65
N LEU A 65 11.98 -14.67 -3.56
CA LEU A 65 10.53 -14.68 -3.55
C LEU A 65 10.02 -13.33 -3.08
N VAL A 66 9.51 -12.53 -4.04
CA VAL A 66 9.11 -11.13 -3.82
C VAL A 66 7.67 -10.90 -4.27
N PRO A 67 6.68 -11.17 -3.41
CA PRO A 67 5.31 -10.74 -3.67
C PRO A 67 5.19 -9.23 -3.59
N GLY A 68 4.21 -8.66 -4.32
CA GLY A 68 3.94 -7.24 -4.26
C GLY A 68 2.47 -6.92 -4.46
N ALA A 69 2.09 -5.74 -3.98
CA ALA A 69 0.79 -5.15 -4.21
C ALA A 69 0.94 -3.71 -4.70
N VAL A 70 0.01 -3.27 -5.54
CA VAL A 70 0.08 -1.97 -6.21
C VAL A 70 -1.21 -1.18 -6.02
N ILE A 71 -1.08 0.15 -6.00
CA ILE A 71 -2.20 1.07 -6.11
C ILE A 71 -2.23 1.70 -7.50
N PHE A 72 -3.40 2.17 -7.92
CA PHE A 72 -3.55 2.97 -9.13
C PHE A 72 -3.42 4.46 -8.78
N ASP A 73 -2.34 5.08 -9.25
CA ASP A 73 -2.00 6.50 -9.05
C ASP A 73 -1.48 7.19 -10.33
N LEU A 74 -1.77 6.62 -11.49
CA LEU A 74 -1.25 7.10 -12.77
C LEU A 74 -1.89 8.42 -13.24
N ASN A 75 -3.08 8.75 -12.75
CA ASN A 75 -3.83 9.94 -13.15
C ASN A 75 -3.41 11.23 -12.41
N ILE A 76 -2.38 11.18 -11.56
CA ILE A 76 -1.94 12.33 -10.77
C ILE A 76 -1.13 13.31 -11.60
N ASN A 77 -0.44 12.81 -12.62
CA ASN A 77 0.38 13.60 -13.52
C ASN A 77 -0.24 13.67 -14.91
N GLU A 78 -0.21 14.87 -15.51
CA GLU A 78 -0.68 15.10 -16.89
C GLU A 78 0.12 14.30 -17.95
N LYS A 79 1.34 13.86 -17.60
CA LYS A 79 2.21 13.03 -18.46
C LYS A 79 2.67 11.79 -17.71
N PRO A 80 1.85 10.74 -17.68
CA PRO A 80 2.28 9.48 -17.08
C PRO A 80 3.45 8.89 -17.90
N HIS A 81 4.57 8.61 -17.24
CA HIS A 81 5.78 8.01 -17.84
C HIS A 81 5.56 6.65 -18.52
N VAL A 82 4.41 6.05 -18.29
CA VAL A 82 3.99 4.77 -18.92
C VAL A 82 3.85 4.84 -20.42
N ASN A 83 3.73 6.05 -20.99
CA ASN A 83 3.60 6.24 -22.45
C ASN A 83 4.96 6.31 -23.16
N GLU A 84 6.07 6.29 -22.43
CA GLU A 84 7.41 6.34 -22.97
C GLU A 84 7.92 4.92 -23.24
N VAL A 85 7.77 4.48 -24.47
CA VAL A 85 8.25 3.15 -24.92
C VAL A 85 9.77 3.13 -25.00
N GLY A 86 10.39 2.09 -24.44
CA GLY A 86 11.84 1.87 -24.53
C GLY A 86 12.66 2.42 -23.36
N ASN A 87 12.08 3.22 -22.47
CA ASN A 87 12.76 3.69 -21.28
C ASN A 87 12.73 2.66 -20.14
N ARG A 88 13.73 2.69 -19.28
CA ARG A 88 13.72 1.89 -18.06
C ARG A 88 12.55 2.31 -17.19
N SER A 89 11.77 1.33 -16.74
CA SER A 89 10.61 1.54 -15.86
C SER A 89 10.99 2.39 -14.64
N PRO A 90 10.29 3.49 -14.37
CA PRO A 90 10.57 4.34 -13.19
C PRO A 90 10.41 3.56 -11.88
N TRP A 91 9.55 2.58 -11.82
CA TRP A 91 9.35 1.75 -10.62
C TRP A 91 10.55 0.85 -10.32
N ARG A 92 11.29 0.40 -11.35
CA ARG A 92 12.59 -0.29 -11.14
C ARG A 92 13.61 0.64 -10.52
N ILE A 93 13.70 1.88 -11.00
CA ILE A 93 14.62 2.90 -10.46
C ILE A 93 14.27 3.23 -9.01
N LEU A 94 12.98 3.42 -8.71
CA LEU A 94 12.50 3.70 -7.35
C LEU A 94 12.73 2.52 -6.41
N ALA A 95 12.50 1.29 -6.86
CA ALA A 95 12.75 0.07 -6.09
C ALA A 95 14.24 -0.07 -5.74
N ASN A 96 15.13 0.21 -6.69
CA ASN A 96 16.57 0.21 -6.44
C ASN A 96 16.97 1.23 -5.36
N LYS A 97 16.44 2.46 -5.46
CA LYS A 97 16.66 3.50 -4.43
C LYS A 97 16.13 3.06 -3.07
N ALA A 98 14.91 2.50 -3.03
CA ALA A 98 14.30 2.03 -1.78
C ALA A 98 15.12 0.91 -1.14
N TYR A 99 15.59 -0.05 -1.93
CA TYR A 99 16.42 -1.15 -1.44
C TYR A 99 17.73 -0.65 -0.81
N ASN A 100 18.40 0.29 -1.47
CA ASN A 100 19.67 0.86 -0.99
C ASN A 100 19.51 1.82 0.19
N SER A 101 18.27 2.27 0.47
CA SER A 101 17.95 3.17 1.60
C SER A 101 17.13 2.50 2.71
N LEU A 102 17.07 1.16 2.71
CA LEU A 102 16.35 0.41 3.74
C LEU A 102 16.79 0.79 5.15
N ASN A 103 15.85 1.11 5.99
CA ASN A 103 16.09 1.43 7.40
C ASN A 103 14.89 0.98 8.26
N LYS A 104 15.03 1.12 9.58
CA LYS A 104 13.99 0.73 10.55
C LYS A 104 12.93 1.81 10.80
N GLN A 105 13.11 3.00 10.25
CA GLN A 105 12.16 4.10 10.42
C GLN A 105 11.18 4.10 9.27
N LEU A 106 9.91 3.92 9.57
CA LEU A 106 8.83 4.02 8.60
C LEU A 106 8.39 5.48 8.48
N GLN A 107 8.58 6.04 7.30
CA GLN A 107 8.07 7.37 6.96
C GLN A 107 6.55 7.28 6.77
N GLN A 108 5.81 8.31 7.21
CA GLN A 108 4.36 8.37 7.04
C GLN A 108 3.96 9.51 6.09
N GLY A 109 2.73 9.45 5.55
CA GLY A 109 2.23 10.44 4.61
C GLY A 109 2.58 10.13 3.15
N SER A 110 2.97 11.13 2.39
CA SER A 110 3.25 11.03 0.95
C SER A 110 4.63 10.43 0.66
N TYR A 111 4.87 9.20 1.11
CA TYR A 111 6.11 8.46 0.92
C TYR A 111 5.88 7.13 0.20
N GLY A 112 6.90 6.64 -0.49
CA GLY A 112 6.88 5.35 -1.17
C GLY A 112 5.66 5.19 -2.06
N ALA A 113 4.94 4.07 -1.93
CA ALA A 113 3.69 3.84 -2.66
C ALA A 113 2.57 4.83 -2.29
N GLY A 114 2.66 5.49 -1.12
CA GLY A 114 1.71 6.51 -0.71
C GLY A 114 1.92 7.88 -1.37
N CYS A 115 3.01 8.07 -2.12
CA CYS A 115 3.36 9.37 -2.71
C CYS A 115 2.29 9.88 -3.69
N GLY A 116 1.77 8.96 -4.50
CA GLY A 116 0.72 9.24 -5.47
C GLY A 116 -0.70 8.91 -5.01
N ALA A 117 -0.86 8.39 -3.80
CA ALA A 117 -2.15 7.99 -3.27
C ALA A 117 -3.07 9.20 -3.04
N THR A 118 -4.35 9.02 -3.33
CA THR A 118 -5.39 10.05 -3.14
C THR A 118 -6.65 9.45 -2.55
N THR A 119 -7.39 10.26 -1.80
CA THR A 119 -8.79 9.99 -1.42
C THR A 119 -9.72 10.91 -2.23
N ALA A 120 -10.94 11.16 -1.79
CA ALA A 120 -11.88 12.01 -2.54
C ALA A 120 -11.32 13.43 -2.81
N THR A 121 -10.92 14.14 -1.76
CA THR A 121 -10.46 15.54 -1.83
C THR A 121 -9.06 15.75 -1.27
N LEU A 122 -8.52 14.75 -0.59
CA LEU A 122 -7.23 14.82 0.09
C LEU A 122 -6.21 13.90 -0.59
N LYS A 123 -4.95 14.16 -0.30
CA LYS A 123 -3.91 13.16 -0.53
C LYS A 123 -4.19 11.94 0.35
N GLY A 124 -4.04 10.76 -0.24
CA GLY A 124 -3.88 9.56 0.52
C GLY A 124 -2.48 9.48 1.14
N GLY A 125 -2.00 8.30 1.39
CA GLY A 125 -0.65 8.18 1.92
C GLY A 125 -0.37 6.83 2.57
N GLN A 126 0.82 6.77 3.13
CA GLN A 126 1.35 5.67 3.88
C GLN A 126 1.21 5.94 5.39
N GLY A 127 0.66 4.98 6.11
CA GLY A 127 0.57 5.01 7.56
C GLY A 127 1.03 3.70 8.18
N SER A 128 1.56 3.76 9.41
CA SER A 128 1.96 2.57 10.15
C SER A 128 1.60 2.70 11.62
N SER A 129 1.26 1.57 12.21
CA SER A 129 1.01 1.46 13.65
C SER A 129 1.46 0.10 14.16
N SER A 130 1.73 0.02 15.45
CA SER A 130 2.08 -1.23 16.09
C SER A 130 1.50 -1.32 17.49
N TRP A 131 1.23 -2.54 17.91
CA TRP A 131 0.74 -2.87 19.23
C TRP A 131 1.59 -3.96 19.86
N LYS A 132 1.92 -3.77 21.15
CA LYS A 132 2.57 -4.79 21.97
C LYS A 132 1.58 -5.38 22.95
N GLN A 133 1.53 -6.71 22.99
CA GLN A 133 0.69 -7.45 23.90
C GLN A 133 1.53 -8.38 24.76
N LYS A 134 1.42 -8.24 26.08
CA LYS A 134 1.98 -9.20 27.03
C LYS A 134 0.93 -10.25 27.35
N LEU A 135 1.27 -11.50 27.12
CA LEU A 135 0.41 -12.63 27.46
C LEU A 135 0.54 -13.04 28.92
N SER A 136 -0.41 -13.85 29.43
CA SER A 136 -0.42 -14.36 30.80
C SER A 136 0.81 -15.19 31.16
N ASN A 137 1.48 -15.79 30.17
CA ASN A 137 2.74 -16.53 30.33
C ASN A 137 3.99 -15.61 30.42
N GLY A 138 3.80 -14.28 30.46
CA GLY A 138 4.87 -13.29 30.53
C GLY A 138 5.57 -12.96 29.23
N LYS A 139 5.26 -13.66 28.11
CA LYS A 139 5.81 -13.36 26.79
C LYS A 139 5.15 -12.13 26.18
N GLU A 140 5.93 -11.29 25.53
CA GLU A 140 5.44 -10.15 24.78
C GLU A 140 5.55 -10.42 23.28
N TYR A 141 4.53 -10.00 22.56
CA TYR A 141 4.50 -10.06 21.09
C TYR A 141 4.10 -8.70 20.53
N THR A 142 4.64 -8.39 19.38
CA THR A 142 4.33 -7.17 18.64
C THR A 142 3.55 -7.54 17.38
N VAL A 143 2.50 -6.78 17.10
CA VAL A 143 1.84 -6.78 15.79
C VAL A 143 2.01 -5.39 15.20
N GLY A 144 2.53 -5.32 13.98
CA GLY A 144 2.69 -4.08 13.24
C GLY A 144 1.91 -4.12 11.94
N ALA A 145 1.42 -2.97 11.51
CA ALA A 145 0.77 -2.79 10.22
C ALA A 145 1.37 -1.59 9.48
N LEU A 146 1.56 -1.73 8.19
CA LEU A 146 1.87 -0.67 7.23
C LEU A 146 0.78 -0.68 6.18
N VAL A 147 0.12 0.46 5.95
CA VAL A 147 -1.01 0.59 5.04
C VAL A 147 -0.79 1.76 4.09
N ILE A 148 -1.12 1.55 2.82
CA ILE A 148 -1.20 2.59 1.80
C ILE A 148 -2.68 2.83 1.52
N ASN A 149 -3.14 4.04 1.82
CA ASN A 149 -4.52 4.43 1.62
C ASN A 149 -4.68 5.20 0.30
N ASN A 150 -5.31 4.55 -0.68
CA ASN A 150 -5.72 5.13 -1.97
C ASN A 150 -7.21 4.90 -2.21
N ALA A 151 -8.01 4.93 -1.15
CA ALA A 151 -9.44 4.61 -1.19
C ALA A 151 -10.28 5.71 -1.84
N VAL A 152 -11.46 5.34 -2.31
CA VAL A 152 -12.54 6.29 -2.60
C VAL A 152 -13.22 6.66 -1.28
N GLY A 153 -13.61 7.90 -1.15
CA GLY A 153 -14.29 8.44 0.02
C GLY A 153 -13.56 9.62 0.64
N ASN A 154 -14.28 10.42 1.38
CA ASN A 154 -13.74 11.55 2.11
C ASN A 154 -13.62 11.20 3.59
N PRO A 155 -12.43 11.29 4.20
CA PRO A 155 -12.28 11.07 5.63
C PRO A 155 -12.77 12.23 6.48
N LEU A 156 -13.06 13.40 5.85
CA LEU A 156 -13.54 14.59 6.54
C LEU A 156 -15.06 14.65 6.60
N LEU A 157 -15.57 15.24 7.66
CA LEU A 157 -16.96 15.61 7.80
C LEU A 157 -17.20 16.94 7.05
N ASN A 158 -18.13 16.92 6.13
CA ASN A 158 -18.40 18.04 5.23
C ASN A 158 -17.10 18.50 4.53
N GLU A 159 -16.75 19.74 4.49
CA GLU A 159 -15.46 20.25 4.01
C GLU A 159 -14.61 20.81 5.16
N GLY A 160 -15.06 20.54 6.39
CA GLY A 160 -14.44 21.09 7.59
C GLY A 160 -13.21 20.33 8.05
N PRO A 161 -12.58 20.77 9.14
CA PRO A 161 -11.33 20.15 9.64
C PRO A 161 -11.58 18.85 10.40
N HIS A 162 -12.84 18.50 10.72
CA HIS A 162 -13.16 17.34 11.53
C HIS A 162 -13.11 16.05 10.71
N PHE A 163 -12.37 15.08 11.21
CA PHE A 163 -12.38 13.74 10.63
C PHE A 163 -13.62 12.96 11.07
N LEU A 164 -14.14 12.12 10.20
CA LEU A 164 -15.24 11.21 10.52
C LEU A 164 -14.92 10.30 11.71
N SER A 165 -13.64 9.95 11.85
CA SER A 165 -13.09 9.17 12.96
C SER A 165 -12.55 10.03 14.11
N GLY A 166 -12.88 11.31 14.17
CA GLY A 166 -12.34 12.25 15.18
C GLY A 166 -12.54 11.81 16.63
N PHE A 167 -13.58 11.02 16.90
CA PHE A 167 -13.82 10.44 18.23
C PHE A 167 -12.83 9.32 18.61
N LEU A 168 -12.06 8.80 17.65
CA LEU A 168 -10.99 7.81 17.87
C LEU A 168 -9.60 8.44 17.87
N GLU A 169 -9.52 9.77 17.80
CA GLU A 169 -8.24 10.47 17.72
C GLU A 169 -7.36 10.15 18.92
N TYR A 170 -6.15 9.70 18.66
CA TYR A 170 -5.13 9.53 19.68
C TYR A 170 -4.16 10.71 19.62
N LYS A 171 -4.06 11.44 20.73
CA LYS A 171 -3.33 12.72 20.79
C LYS A 171 -3.91 13.71 19.77
N ASN A 172 -3.07 14.20 18.84
CA ASN A 172 -3.45 15.19 17.82
C ASN A 172 -3.18 14.68 16.40
N GLU A 173 -3.33 13.37 16.16
CA GLU A 173 -2.99 12.77 14.86
C GLU A 173 -3.93 13.22 13.73
N PHE A 174 -5.12 13.71 14.06
CA PHE A 174 -6.06 14.34 13.13
C PHE A 174 -6.15 15.86 13.30
N GLY A 175 -5.15 16.46 13.97
CA GLY A 175 -5.06 17.91 14.17
C GLY A 175 -5.64 18.41 15.49
N GLY A 176 -6.16 17.54 16.35
CA GLY A 176 -6.71 17.90 17.67
C GLY A 176 -8.07 18.56 17.61
N TYR A 177 -8.78 18.45 16.48
CA TYR A 177 -10.12 19.04 16.34
C TYR A 177 -11.22 18.22 17.02
N GLY A 178 -10.97 16.96 17.35
CA GLY A 178 -11.94 16.06 17.95
C GLY A 178 -13.13 15.73 17.04
N ALA A 179 -14.20 15.23 17.66
CA ALA A 179 -15.44 14.93 16.95
C ALA A 179 -16.27 16.20 16.73
N SER A 180 -16.88 16.33 15.55
CA SER A 180 -17.85 17.38 15.30
C SER A 180 -19.24 16.98 15.84
N LEU A 181 -19.98 17.97 16.33
CA LEU A 181 -21.40 17.85 16.69
C LEU A 181 -22.33 18.19 15.52
N GLU A 182 -21.79 18.60 14.38
CA GLU A 182 -22.58 18.93 13.20
C GLU A 182 -23.18 17.67 12.56
N SER A 183 -24.39 17.83 12.02
CA SER A 183 -25.05 16.77 11.28
C SER A 183 -24.41 16.57 9.90
N TYR A 184 -24.51 15.36 9.40
CA TYR A 184 -24.05 14.99 8.07
C TYR A 184 -24.96 15.53 6.99
N ASP A 185 -24.50 16.50 6.22
CA ASP A 185 -25.24 16.94 5.06
C ASP A 185 -24.74 16.32 3.76
N HIS A 186 -23.42 16.06 3.66
CA HIS A 186 -22.85 15.54 2.43
C HIS A 186 -21.55 14.75 2.65
N ILE A 187 -21.50 13.53 2.11
CA ILE A 187 -20.27 12.75 2.04
C ILE A 187 -19.81 12.70 0.58
N LEU A 188 -18.69 13.29 0.27
CA LEU A 188 -18.05 13.13 -1.04
C LEU A 188 -17.55 11.70 -1.19
N ARG A 189 -18.20 10.92 -2.06
CA ARG A 189 -17.88 9.52 -2.31
C ARG A 189 -16.95 9.30 -3.50
N ALA A 190 -16.73 10.30 -4.34
CA ALA A 190 -15.92 10.21 -5.54
C ALA A 190 -14.56 10.91 -5.37
N LYS A 191 -13.53 10.43 -6.05
CA LYS A 191 -12.26 11.14 -6.16
C LYS A 191 -12.42 12.32 -7.12
N ARG A 192 -11.88 13.48 -6.75
CA ARG A 192 -11.76 14.60 -7.69
C ARG A 192 -10.62 14.29 -8.65
N ILE A 193 -10.94 14.22 -9.95
CA ILE A 193 -9.93 14.23 -11.01
C ILE A 193 -9.70 15.70 -11.40
N PRO A 194 -8.44 16.13 -11.63
CA PRO A 194 -8.16 17.46 -12.16
C PRO A 194 -8.96 17.70 -13.45
N SER A 195 -9.58 18.87 -13.55
CA SER A 195 -10.43 19.26 -14.68
C SER A 195 -9.72 19.25 -16.04
N SER A 196 -8.38 19.27 -16.05
CA SER A 196 -7.54 19.16 -17.24
C SER A 196 -7.62 17.81 -17.96
N LEU A 197 -8.14 16.74 -17.30
CA LEU A 197 -8.18 15.39 -17.86
C LEU A 197 -9.53 15.00 -18.49
N GLY A 198 -10.42 15.97 -18.66
CA GLY A 198 -11.72 15.77 -19.34
C GLY A 198 -12.76 15.10 -18.42
N GLN A 199 -13.99 15.57 -18.57
CA GLN A 199 -15.16 15.07 -17.82
C GLN A 199 -15.60 13.71 -18.40
N SER A 200 -15.00 12.61 -18.01
CA SER A 200 -15.67 11.33 -18.13
C SER A 200 -15.91 10.76 -16.74
N ASN A 201 -17.12 10.95 -16.26
CA ASN A 201 -17.59 10.47 -14.95
C ASN A 201 -17.58 8.94 -14.80
N ILE A 202 -17.29 8.19 -15.86
CA ILE A 202 -17.40 6.72 -15.90
C ILE A 202 -16.15 6.04 -15.34
N PHE A 203 -14.98 6.69 -15.38
CA PHE A 203 -13.75 6.12 -14.82
C PHE A 203 -13.53 6.38 -13.33
N ASN A 204 -14.37 7.22 -12.73
CA ASN A 204 -14.23 7.60 -11.33
C ASN A 204 -14.52 6.47 -10.33
N ASP A 205 -15.37 5.51 -10.70
CA ASP A 205 -15.87 4.53 -9.74
C ASP A 205 -15.08 3.21 -9.73
N ILE A 206 -14.33 2.89 -10.80
CA ILE A 206 -13.81 1.54 -10.97
C ILE A 206 -12.29 1.42 -10.77
N ALA A 207 -11.50 2.43 -11.16
CA ALA A 207 -10.05 2.24 -11.32
C ALA A 207 -9.17 2.76 -10.17
N SER A 208 -9.71 3.45 -9.18
CA SER A 208 -8.89 4.21 -8.23
C SER A 208 -9.14 3.91 -6.75
N ASN A 209 -9.75 2.77 -6.45
CA ASN A 209 -10.17 2.44 -5.10
C ASN A 209 -9.37 1.25 -4.56
N THR A 210 -8.25 1.53 -3.89
CA THR A 210 -7.38 0.48 -3.40
C THR A 210 -6.76 0.85 -2.06
N VAL A 211 -6.84 -0.05 -1.11
CA VAL A 211 -6.02 -0.04 0.10
C VAL A 211 -5.17 -1.29 0.07
N ILE A 212 -3.86 -1.12 0.18
CA ILE A 212 -2.92 -2.24 0.29
C ILE A 212 -2.15 -2.12 1.59
N GLY A 213 -1.72 -3.24 2.15
CA GLY A 213 -0.99 -3.21 3.40
C GLY A 213 -0.25 -4.50 3.71
N ILE A 214 0.59 -4.40 4.72
CA ILE A 214 1.34 -5.51 5.31
C ILE A 214 0.99 -5.54 6.79
N VAL A 215 0.65 -6.71 7.29
CA VAL A 215 0.58 -6.98 8.73
C VAL A 215 1.68 -7.97 9.07
N ALA A 216 2.46 -7.66 10.08
CA ALA A 216 3.57 -8.48 10.54
C ALA A 216 3.52 -8.67 12.05
N THR A 217 3.96 -9.82 12.52
CA THR A 217 4.08 -10.13 13.94
C THR A 217 5.31 -10.98 14.21
N ASP A 218 5.87 -10.84 15.41
CA ASP A 218 6.90 -11.74 15.96
C ASP A 218 6.30 -12.89 16.78
N ALA A 219 4.96 -12.97 16.86
CA ALA A 219 4.30 -14.12 17.47
C ALA A 219 4.53 -15.40 16.64
N PRO A 220 4.71 -16.56 17.28
CA PRO A 220 4.92 -17.84 16.59
C PRO A 220 3.61 -18.38 16.02
N VAL A 221 3.00 -17.62 15.11
CA VAL A 221 1.78 -18.04 14.41
C VAL A 221 2.14 -18.97 13.26
N THR A 222 1.34 -20.01 13.09
CA THR A 222 1.44 -20.91 11.94
C THR A 222 0.40 -20.55 10.90
N ARG A 223 0.55 -21.05 9.67
CA ARG A 223 -0.41 -20.80 8.58
C ARG A 223 -1.82 -21.36 8.83
N VAL A 224 -1.99 -22.17 9.84
CA VAL A 224 -3.26 -22.86 10.16
C VAL A 224 -4.03 -22.17 11.29
N HIS A 225 -3.48 -21.10 11.83
CA HIS A 225 -4.10 -20.35 12.93
C HIS A 225 -4.48 -18.94 12.54
#